data_a466186bcb0f458e3312ef2b4d6c4bc6
#
_entry.id   a466186bcb0f458e3312ef2b4d6c4bc6
#
_cell.length_a   1.000
_cell.length_b   1.000
_cell.length_c   1.000
_cell.angle_alpha   90.00
_cell.angle_beta   90.00
_cell.angle_gamma   90.00
#
_symmetry.space_group_name_H-M   'P 1'
#
loop_
_entity.id
_entity.type
_entity.pdbx_description
1 polymer ?
#
loop_
_entity_poly.entity_id
_entity_poly.type
_entity_poly.pdbx_seq_one_letter_code
_entity_poly.pdbx_strand_id
1 'polypeptide(L)'
;MHVTGTMKTLVLVLLCAAGTTGAFGQDQAATFKGGVDLVALNVVVVDPQQQFVGGLTAGNFAVYEDGVLQDVSFFAAAELPLDLAILLDTSASMYDKIATAQKAAVGFVSALRPVDRLLVIDIKDSARVLSPLSHDLDAARSAILGTSAAGSTAIYNGLYLTLKEMARQKQPGQNLRRQALVLLSDGDDTTSLVSYDDVMELARQAGISIYTIKLRSSQFESDMARRNAQASKSEYAMKELAQETGGRSFHALQVNDLSGVYKSIGHELASQYAIGYMPTNQRRDGAYRRVNVRIVDRANAQPRTRAGYLAPRK
;
A
#
# COMPACT_ATOMS: atom_id res chain seq x y z
N MET A 1 31.53 -79.30 -43.22
CA MET A 1 31.24 -79.63 -41.84
C MET A 1 30.39 -78.53 -41.25
N HIS A 2 29.13 -78.85 -41.02
CA HIS A 2 28.11 -77.93 -40.50
C HIS A 2 28.24 -77.85 -38.99
N VAL A 3 28.12 -76.64 -38.45
CA VAL A 3 27.75 -76.46 -37.04
C VAL A 3 26.66 -75.31 -37.01
N THR A 4 25.51 -75.79 -36.67
CA THR A 4 24.25 -74.96 -36.42
C THR A 4 24.29 -74.44 -34.99
N GLY A 5 24.23 -73.15 -34.80
CA GLY A 5 24.10 -72.48 -33.51
C GLY A 5 22.73 -71.84 -33.31
N THR A 6 21.97 -72.37 -32.38
CA THR A 6 20.61 -71.94 -31.99
C THR A 6 20.62 -70.63 -31.23
N MET A 7 19.86 -69.67 -31.73
CA MET A 7 19.64 -68.34 -31.12
C MET A 7 18.49 -68.44 -30.09
N LYS A 8 18.80 -68.26 -28.81
CA LYS A 8 17.80 -68.15 -27.73
C LYS A 8 17.27 -66.73 -27.64
N THR A 9 16.01 -66.60 -27.92
CA THR A 9 15.26 -65.34 -27.81
C THR A 9 15.02 -65.04 -26.32
N LEU A 10 15.56 -63.94 -25.82
CA LEU A 10 15.31 -63.42 -24.48
C LEU A 10 14.15 -62.45 -24.54
N VAL A 11 12.99 -62.80 -23.98
CA VAL A 11 11.82 -61.91 -23.84
C VAL A 11 12.06 -61.05 -22.58
N LEU A 12 12.27 -59.73 -22.79
CA LEU A 12 12.34 -58.75 -21.74
C LEU A 12 10.95 -58.22 -21.45
N VAL A 13 10.38 -58.56 -20.29
CA VAL A 13 9.11 -58.02 -19.81
C VAL A 13 9.39 -56.65 -19.19
N LEU A 14 8.92 -55.57 -19.85
CA LEU A 14 8.98 -54.20 -19.34
C LEU A 14 7.78 -53.96 -18.39
N LEU A 15 8.07 -53.88 -17.08
CA LEU A 15 7.07 -53.49 -16.07
C LEU A 15 6.89 -51.99 -16.14
N CYS A 16 5.76 -51.46 -16.67
CA CYS A 16 5.38 -50.06 -16.59
C CYS A 16 4.90 -49.74 -15.17
N ALA A 17 5.75 -49.09 -14.36
CA ALA A 17 5.33 -48.45 -13.13
C ALA A 17 4.64 -47.14 -13.49
N ALA A 18 3.29 -47.09 -13.35
CA ALA A 18 2.53 -45.86 -13.44
C ALA A 18 2.80 -44.97 -12.22
N GLY A 19 3.75 -44.06 -12.36
CA GLY A 19 3.95 -42.97 -11.39
C GLY A 19 2.84 -41.93 -11.54
N THR A 20 1.97 -41.84 -10.55
CA THR A 20 1.02 -40.72 -10.41
C THR A 20 1.83 -39.47 -10.05
N THR A 21 2.15 -38.65 -11.04
CA THR A 21 2.65 -37.29 -10.82
C THR A 21 1.48 -36.45 -10.30
N GLY A 22 1.50 -36.16 -8.99
CA GLY A 22 0.64 -35.14 -8.40
C GLY A 22 0.90 -33.82 -9.11
N ALA A 23 -0.12 -33.28 -9.76
CA ALA A 23 -0.11 -31.94 -10.31
C ALA A 23 -0.03 -30.96 -9.14
N PHE A 24 1.18 -30.45 -8.85
CA PHE A 24 1.33 -29.22 -8.08
C PHE A 24 0.69 -28.11 -8.91
N GLY A 25 -0.39 -27.53 -8.38
CA GLY A 25 -1.04 -26.37 -8.98
C GLY A 25 0.02 -25.26 -9.14
N GLN A 26 0.34 -24.93 -10.39
CA GLN A 26 1.09 -23.73 -10.71
C GLN A 26 0.21 -22.54 -10.31
N ASP A 27 0.67 -21.75 -9.35
CA ASP A 27 0.19 -20.40 -9.08
C ASP A 27 0.22 -19.62 -10.40
N GLN A 28 -0.95 -19.46 -11.02
CA GLN A 28 -1.10 -18.63 -12.20
C GLN A 28 -1.00 -17.18 -11.74
N ALA A 29 0.20 -16.61 -11.81
CA ALA A 29 0.37 -15.17 -11.79
C ALA A 29 -0.50 -14.59 -12.91
N ALA A 30 -1.56 -13.85 -12.55
CA ALA A 30 -2.48 -13.24 -13.48
C ALA A 30 -1.72 -12.19 -14.33
N THR A 31 -1.31 -12.60 -15.54
CA THR A 31 -0.70 -11.71 -16.52
C THR A 31 -1.80 -11.15 -17.42
N PHE A 32 -2.18 -9.89 -17.21
CA PHE A 32 -3.17 -9.23 -18.04
C PHE A 32 -2.51 -8.77 -19.36
N LYS A 33 -2.86 -9.44 -20.44
CA LYS A 33 -2.48 -9.06 -21.81
C LYS A 33 -3.58 -8.17 -22.42
N GLY A 34 -3.22 -6.91 -22.71
CA GLY A 34 -4.05 -6.03 -23.54
C GLY A 34 -4.61 -4.83 -22.77
N GLY A 35 -4.65 -3.68 -23.39
CA GLY A 35 -4.94 -2.33 -22.89
C GLY A 35 -6.31 -2.08 -22.25
N VAL A 36 -6.74 -2.97 -21.37
CA VAL A 36 -7.94 -2.80 -20.54
C VAL A 36 -7.51 -2.24 -19.19
N ASP A 37 -8.09 -1.11 -18.81
CA ASP A 37 -7.80 -0.43 -17.56
C ASP A 37 -8.43 -1.21 -16.38
N LEU A 38 -7.65 -2.08 -15.72
CA LEU A 38 -8.06 -2.77 -14.52
C LEU A 38 -8.06 -1.78 -13.34
N VAL A 39 -9.20 -1.64 -12.67
CA VAL A 39 -9.31 -0.89 -11.42
C VAL A 39 -8.98 -1.82 -10.26
N ALA A 40 -7.84 -1.60 -9.62
CA ALA A 40 -7.41 -2.34 -8.44
C ALA A 40 -7.82 -1.63 -7.15
N LEU A 41 -8.38 -2.36 -6.21
CA LEU A 41 -8.80 -1.90 -4.88
C LEU A 41 -8.06 -2.68 -3.82
N ASN A 42 -7.50 -1.98 -2.83
CA ASN A 42 -7.11 -2.57 -1.56
C ASN A 42 -8.28 -2.43 -0.60
N VAL A 43 -8.80 -3.53 -0.07
CA VAL A 43 -9.97 -3.53 0.81
C VAL A 43 -9.59 -4.10 2.16
N VAL A 44 -9.79 -3.33 3.21
CA VAL A 44 -9.73 -3.78 4.60
C VAL A 44 -11.15 -4.07 5.06
N VAL A 45 -11.37 -5.20 5.73
CA VAL A 45 -12.67 -5.52 6.30
C VAL A 45 -12.53 -5.69 7.80
N VAL A 46 -13.33 -4.97 8.57
CA VAL A 46 -13.36 -5.06 10.03
C VAL A 46 -14.76 -5.39 10.54
N ASP A 47 -14.81 -6.03 11.70
CA ASP A 47 -16.04 -6.22 12.47
C ASP A 47 -16.38 -4.98 13.32
N PRO A 48 -17.53 -4.97 14.05
CA PRO A 48 -17.88 -3.85 14.93
C PRO A 48 -16.87 -3.61 16.07
N GLN A 49 -16.08 -4.60 16.44
CA GLN A 49 -15.02 -4.50 17.44
C GLN A 49 -13.69 -4.04 16.83
N GLN A 50 -13.70 -3.60 15.54
CA GLN A 50 -12.53 -3.17 14.78
C GLN A 50 -11.45 -4.27 14.60
N GLN A 51 -11.84 -5.55 14.70
CA GLN A 51 -10.95 -6.66 14.37
C GLN A 51 -11.03 -6.99 12.87
N PHE A 52 -9.89 -7.37 12.29
CA PHE A 52 -9.83 -7.72 10.87
C PHE A 52 -10.60 -9.03 10.59
N VAL A 53 -11.47 -8.99 9.59
CA VAL A 53 -12.24 -10.16 9.13
C VAL A 53 -11.46 -10.88 8.05
N GLY A 54 -10.94 -12.06 8.37
CA GLY A 54 -10.25 -12.95 7.45
C GLY A 54 -11.18 -13.98 6.80
N GLY A 55 -10.64 -14.76 5.84
CA GLY A 55 -11.32 -15.89 5.23
C GLY A 55 -12.47 -15.53 4.27
N LEU A 56 -12.53 -14.29 3.79
CA LEU A 56 -13.47 -13.89 2.76
C LEU A 56 -12.98 -14.35 1.37
N THR A 57 -13.93 -14.68 0.51
CA THR A 57 -13.72 -15.04 -0.90
C THR A 57 -14.25 -13.94 -1.83
N ALA A 58 -13.96 -13.99 -3.12
CA ALA A 58 -14.48 -13.02 -4.10
C ALA A 58 -15.99 -12.86 -4.04
N GLY A 59 -16.74 -13.95 -3.82
CA GLY A 59 -18.21 -13.95 -3.75
C GLY A 59 -18.78 -13.20 -2.54
N ASN A 60 -17.96 -12.89 -1.54
CA ASN A 60 -18.40 -12.08 -0.40
C ASN A 60 -18.34 -10.57 -0.68
N PHE A 61 -17.80 -10.13 -1.83
CA PHE A 61 -17.64 -8.73 -2.16
C PHE A 61 -18.57 -8.31 -3.31
N ALA A 62 -19.38 -7.28 -3.09
CA ALA A 62 -20.11 -6.58 -4.13
C ALA A 62 -19.48 -5.20 -4.34
N VAL A 63 -18.91 -4.98 -5.53
CA VAL A 63 -18.23 -3.72 -5.90
C VAL A 63 -19.17 -2.89 -6.76
N TYR A 64 -19.32 -1.63 -6.42
CA TYR A 64 -20.14 -0.68 -7.18
C TYR A 64 -19.27 0.50 -7.65
N GLU A 65 -19.40 0.87 -8.92
CA GLU A 65 -18.85 2.10 -9.48
C GLU A 65 -19.99 3.00 -9.90
N ASP A 66 -20.05 4.22 -9.38
CA ASP A 66 -21.14 5.19 -9.60
C ASP A 66 -22.54 4.58 -9.40
N GLY A 67 -22.67 3.63 -8.47
CA GLY A 67 -23.89 2.90 -8.16
C GLY A 67 -24.16 1.68 -9.03
N VAL A 68 -23.36 1.42 -10.06
CA VAL A 68 -23.49 0.25 -10.95
C VAL A 68 -22.63 -0.90 -10.43
N LEU A 69 -23.23 -2.09 -10.25
CA LEU A 69 -22.52 -3.30 -9.84
C LEU A 69 -21.46 -3.68 -10.89
N GLN A 70 -20.27 -4.02 -10.43
CA GLN A 70 -19.13 -4.42 -11.26
C GLN A 70 -18.78 -5.89 -11.03
N ASP A 71 -18.33 -6.58 -12.08
CA ASP A 71 -17.86 -7.95 -11.98
C ASP A 71 -16.42 -8.00 -11.48
N VAL A 72 -16.21 -8.69 -10.35
CA VAL A 72 -14.86 -8.91 -9.79
C VAL A 72 -14.10 -9.88 -10.68
N SER A 73 -13.11 -9.39 -11.41
CA SER A 73 -12.29 -10.18 -12.35
C SER A 73 -10.98 -10.67 -11.73
N PHE A 74 -10.58 -10.12 -10.59
CA PHE A 74 -9.38 -10.50 -9.84
C PHE A 74 -9.65 -10.44 -8.34
N PHE A 75 -9.15 -11.41 -7.61
CA PHE A 75 -9.21 -11.44 -6.14
C PHE A 75 -7.96 -12.12 -5.58
N ALA A 76 -7.37 -11.50 -4.54
CA ALA A 76 -6.31 -12.11 -3.75
C ALA A 76 -6.44 -11.67 -2.27
N ALA A 77 -6.30 -12.63 -1.35
CA ALA A 77 -6.25 -12.36 0.08
C ALA A 77 -4.79 -12.18 0.51
N ALA A 78 -4.43 -10.98 0.96
CA ALA A 78 -3.19 -10.63 1.68
C ALA A 78 -1.82 -11.09 1.10
N GLU A 79 -1.77 -11.90 0.05
CA GLU A 79 -0.55 -12.57 -0.44
C GLU A 79 0.27 -11.73 -1.42
N LEU A 80 -0.32 -10.69 -2.00
CA LEU A 80 0.39 -9.88 -2.98
C LEU A 80 1.58 -9.16 -2.33
N PRO A 81 2.72 -9.07 -3.04
CA PRO A 81 3.85 -8.27 -2.60
C PRO A 81 3.46 -6.81 -2.39
N LEU A 82 4.13 -6.15 -1.45
CA LEU A 82 3.90 -4.76 -1.09
C LEU A 82 5.04 -3.87 -1.58
N ASP A 83 4.70 -2.75 -2.19
CA ASP A 83 5.58 -1.60 -2.35
C ASP A 83 5.18 -0.57 -1.30
N LEU A 84 6.04 -0.34 -0.35
CA LEU A 84 5.82 0.58 0.75
C LEU A 84 6.69 1.82 0.56
N ALA A 85 6.13 3.00 0.80
CA ALA A 85 6.90 4.22 1.00
C ALA A 85 6.80 4.67 2.45
N ILE A 86 7.92 5.03 3.07
CA ILE A 86 7.97 5.71 4.37
C ILE A 86 8.46 7.12 4.14
N LEU A 87 7.62 8.09 4.53
CA LEU A 87 7.94 9.50 4.55
C LEU A 87 8.17 9.93 5.98
N LEU A 88 9.37 10.41 6.27
CA LEU A 88 9.75 10.88 7.57
C LEU A 88 9.88 12.41 7.54
N ASP A 89 9.07 13.07 8.34
CA ASP A 89 9.31 14.45 8.68
C ASP A 89 10.53 14.52 9.61
N THR A 90 11.56 15.20 9.14
CA THR A 90 12.79 15.44 9.88
C THR A 90 13.06 16.94 10.00
N SER A 91 11.99 17.74 10.05
CA SER A 91 12.04 19.17 10.34
C SER A 91 12.56 19.45 11.75
N ALA A 92 12.87 20.71 12.03
CA ALA A 92 13.45 21.12 13.32
C ALA A 92 12.57 20.77 14.53
N SER A 93 11.22 20.71 14.37
CA SER A 93 10.28 20.34 15.43
C SER A 93 10.44 18.88 15.90
N MET A 94 11.06 18.02 15.06
CA MET A 94 11.33 16.62 15.37
C MET A 94 12.61 16.38 16.18
N TYR A 95 13.36 17.43 16.54
CA TYR A 95 14.70 17.29 17.13
C TYR A 95 14.75 16.37 18.35
N ASP A 96 13.84 16.54 19.30
CA ASP A 96 13.73 15.73 20.52
C ASP A 96 13.04 14.36 20.31
N LYS A 97 12.46 14.12 19.14
CA LYS A 97 11.65 12.94 18.80
C LYS A 97 12.31 12.03 17.77
N ILE A 98 13.24 12.57 17.00
CA ILE A 98 13.79 11.91 15.81
C ILE A 98 14.38 10.51 16.10
N ALA A 99 15.14 10.37 17.18
CA ALA A 99 15.77 9.09 17.52
C ALA A 99 14.72 7.98 17.81
N THR A 100 13.63 8.34 18.49
CA THR A 100 12.54 7.39 18.80
C THR A 100 11.72 7.11 17.54
N ALA A 101 11.47 8.11 16.71
CA ALA A 101 10.78 7.97 15.43
C ALA A 101 11.55 7.03 14.48
N GLN A 102 12.88 7.22 14.37
CA GLN A 102 13.77 6.32 13.61
C GLN A 102 13.68 4.87 14.10
N LYS A 103 13.80 4.68 15.42
CA LYS A 103 13.71 3.34 16.03
C LYS A 103 12.36 2.65 15.72
N ALA A 104 11.27 3.40 15.82
CA ALA A 104 9.93 2.90 15.53
C ALA A 104 9.77 2.55 14.03
N ALA A 105 10.26 3.41 13.14
CA ALA A 105 10.24 3.17 11.70
C ALA A 105 11.11 1.94 11.30
N VAL A 106 12.31 1.80 11.88
CA VAL A 106 13.16 0.62 11.66
C VAL A 106 12.48 -0.66 12.16
N GLY A 107 11.79 -0.61 13.32
CA GLY A 107 10.98 -1.71 13.81
C GLY A 107 9.86 -2.12 12.85
N PHE A 108 9.22 -1.14 12.21
CA PHE A 108 8.21 -1.39 11.17
C PHE A 108 8.82 -2.04 9.92
N VAL A 109 9.96 -1.53 9.44
CA VAL A 109 10.68 -2.13 8.30
C VAL A 109 11.06 -3.59 8.56
N SER A 110 11.37 -3.95 9.81
CA SER A 110 11.73 -5.33 10.18
C SER A 110 10.55 -6.32 10.09
N ALA A 111 9.32 -5.83 10.00
CA ALA A 111 8.14 -6.66 9.79
C ALA A 111 7.80 -6.89 8.29
N LEU A 112 8.52 -6.25 7.37
CA LEU A 112 8.35 -6.47 5.93
C LEU A 112 8.92 -7.81 5.50
N ARG A 113 8.29 -8.41 4.48
CA ARG A 113 8.72 -9.68 3.89
C ARG A 113 9.85 -9.45 2.87
N PRO A 114 10.69 -10.44 2.59
CA PRO A 114 11.75 -10.32 1.57
C PRO A 114 11.24 -9.97 0.16
N VAL A 115 9.97 -10.29 -0.15
CA VAL A 115 9.32 -9.99 -1.43
C VAL A 115 8.77 -8.56 -1.51
N ASP A 116 8.73 -7.85 -0.39
CA ASP A 116 8.24 -6.46 -0.33
C ASP A 116 9.38 -5.50 -0.71
N ARG A 117 9.04 -4.30 -1.19
CA ARG A 117 10.01 -3.24 -1.52
C ARG A 117 9.73 -2.02 -0.67
N LEU A 118 10.78 -1.27 -0.37
CA LEU A 118 10.70 -0.07 0.45
C LEU A 118 11.34 1.13 -0.24
N LEU A 119 10.65 2.25 -0.23
CA LEU A 119 11.10 3.59 -0.59
C LEU A 119 11.18 4.43 0.70
N VAL A 120 12.28 5.16 0.91
CA VAL A 120 12.40 6.08 2.04
C VAL A 120 12.58 7.50 1.55
N ILE A 121 11.74 8.40 2.05
CA ILE A 121 11.75 9.84 1.72
C ILE A 121 11.90 10.67 2.99
N ASP A 122 12.80 11.63 2.94
CA ASP A 122 13.06 12.65 3.95
C ASP A 122 12.30 13.94 3.59
N ILE A 123 11.61 14.51 4.56
CA ILE A 123 10.89 15.78 4.42
C ILE A 123 11.50 16.82 5.35
N LYS A 124 12.01 17.88 4.74
CA LYS A 124 12.51 19.11 5.41
C LYS A 124 12.06 20.32 4.59
N ASP A 125 12.95 21.30 4.38
CA ASP A 125 12.76 22.43 3.44
C ASP A 125 12.40 21.95 2.02
N SER A 126 12.85 20.74 1.69
CA SER A 126 12.52 20.01 0.47
C SER A 126 12.38 18.53 0.74
N ALA A 127 11.71 17.80 -0.17
CA ALA A 127 11.61 16.35 -0.12
C ALA A 127 12.75 15.69 -0.89
N ARG A 128 13.34 14.63 -0.33
CA ARG A 128 14.44 13.88 -0.96
C ARG A 128 14.26 12.38 -0.82
N VAL A 129 14.57 11.64 -1.87
CA VAL A 129 14.69 10.18 -1.82
C VAL A 129 15.99 9.83 -1.10
N LEU A 130 15.89 9.16 0.04
CA LEU A 130 17.04 8.65 0.80
C LEU A 130 17.41 7.21 0.39
N SER A 131 16.41 6.39 0.14
CA SER A 131 16.58 5.03 -0.39
C SER A 131 15.54 4.80 -1.48
N PRO A 132 15.93 4.46 -2.72
CA PRO A 132 14.99 4.18 -3.81
C PRO A 132 14.17 2.92 -3.52
N LEU A 133 13.03 2.76 -4.21
CA LEU A 133 12.18 1.58 -4.03
C LEU A 133 12.94 0.31 -4.43
N SER A 134 13.28 -0.49 -3.44
CA SER A 134 14.08 -1.70 -3.62
C SER A 134 13.78 -2.76 -2.56
N HIS A 135 14.30 -3.96 -2.75
CA HIS A 135 14.26 -5.05 -1.77
C HIS A 135 15.36 -4.92 -0.71
N ASP A 136 16.28 -3.95 -0.84
CA ASP A 136 17.37 -3.72 0.12
C ASP A 136 16.85 -2.99 1.35
N LEU A 137 16.27 -3.78 2.26
CA LEU A 137 15.72 -3.27 3.52
C LEU A 137 16.81 -2.78 4.48
N ASP A 138 18.06 -3.26 4.34
CA ASP A 138 19.16 -2.81 5.19
C ASP A 138 19.68 -1.44 4.78
N ALA A 139 19.77 -1.17 3.46
CA ALA A 139 20.02 0.17 2.97
C ALA A 139 18.93 1.16 3.41
N ALA A 140 17.67 0.74 3.36
CA ALA A 140 16.54 1.57 3.82
C ALA A 140 16.60 1.85 5.34
N ARG A 141 16.93 0.84 6.17
CA ARG A 141 17.14 1.05 7.62
C ARG A 141 18.27 2.03 7.89
N SER A 142 19.39 1.86 7.20
CA SER A 142 20.55 2.76 7.32
C SER A 142 20.18 4.19 6.91
N ALA A 143 19.40 4.37 5.85
CA ALA A 143 18.91 5.67 5.40
C ALA A 143 18.00 6.33 6.46
N ILE A 144 17.09 5.58 7.09
CA ILE A 144 16.25 6.07 8.19
C ILE A 144 17.11 6.53 9.37
N LEU A 145 18.06 5.70 9.82
CA LEU A 145 18.92 6.00 10.95
C LEU A 145 19.88 7.17 10.70
N GLY A 146 20.23 7.42 9.43
CA GLY A 146 21.08 8.53 9.01
C GLY A 146 20.36 9.90 8.94
N THR A 147 19.05 9.96 9.19
CA THR A 147 18.32 11.24 9.17
C THR A 147 18.66 12.09 10.40
N SER A 148 18.54 13.40 10.27
CA SER A 148 18.72 14.36 11.37
C SER A 148 17.69 15.46 11.28
N ALA A 149 17.18 15.92 12.41
CA ALA A 149 16.18 16.97 12.46
C ALA A 149 16.77 18.34 12.16
N ALA A 150 16.23 19.05 11.16
CA ALA A 150 16.61 20.42 10.81
C ALA A 150 15.61 21.02 9.79
N GLY A 151 15.58 22.36 9.67
CA GLY A 151 14.85 23.08 8.65
C GLY A 151 13.33 23.13 8.87
N SER A 152 12.61 23.46 7.81
CA SER A 152 11.15 23.61 7.76
C SER A 152 10.47 22.29 7.38
N THR A 153 9.16 22.32 7.02
CA THR A 153 8.39 21.10 6.71
C THR A 153 7.68 21.26 5.37
N ALA A 154 8.08 20.49 4.36
CA ALA A 154 7.50 20.47 3.01
C ALA A 154 6.70 19.15 2.76
N ILE A 155 5.60 18.96 3.49
CA ILE A 155 4.79 17.71 3.48
C ILE A 155 4.21 17.44 2.10
N TYR A 156 3.58 18.45 1.48
CA TYR A 156 2.92 18.25 0.17
C TYR A 156 3.93 17.97 -0.94
N ASN A 157 5.11 18.60 -0.89
CA ASN A 157 6.20 18.24 -1.81
C ASN A 157 6.64 16.77 -1.61
N GLY A 158 6.75 16.31 -0.35
CA GLY A 158 7.09 14.93 -0.01
C GLY A 158 6.06 13.93 -0.52
N LEU A 159 4.79 14.18 -0.27
CA LEU A 159 3.68 13.37 -0.75
C LEU A 159 3.66 13.31 -2.29
N TYR A 160 3.78 14.45 -2.95
CA TYR A 160 3.78 14.55 -4.41
C TYR A 160 4.94 13.76 -5.03
N LEU A 161 6.16 13.96 -4.52
CA LEU A 161 7.34 13.22 -4.96
C LEU A 161 7.14 11.72 -4.80
N THR A 162 6.67 11.28 -3.65
CA THR A 162 6.44 9.86 -3.35
C THR A 162 5.42 9.23 -4.29
N LEU A 163 4.28 9.90 -4.47
CA LEU A 163 3.24 9.42 -5.38
C LEU A 163 3.74 9.29 -6.81
N LYS A 164 4.56 10.24 -7.29
CA LYS A 164 5.21 10.19 -8.61
C LYS A 164 6.21 9.04 -8.71
N GLU A 165 7.08 8.87 -7.72
CA GLU A 165 8.07 7.79 -7.72
C GLU A 165 7.40 6.41 -7.71
N MET A 166 6.38 6.21 -6.86
CA MET A 166 5.66 4.94 -6.80
C MET A 166 4.82 4.67 -8.06
N ALA A 167 4.20 5.71 -8.65
CA ALA A 167 3.44 5.56 -9.88
C ALA A 167 4.33 5.12 -11.08
N ARG A 168 5.57 5.61 -11.15
CA ARG A 168 6.56 5.21 -12.18
C ARG A 168 6.93 3.74 -12.12
N GLN A 169 6.76 3.09 -10.96
CA GLN A 169 7.07 1.67 -10.77
C GLN A 169 5.96 0.74 -11.29
N LYS A 170 4.79 1.28 -11.64
CA LYS A 170 3.71 0.50 -12.24
C LYS A 170 4.02 0.27 -13.72
N GLN A 171 4.43 -0.96 -14.07
CA GLN A 171 4.66 -1.34 -15.46
C GLN A 171 3.51 -2.26 -15.93
N PRO A 172 2.94 -2.00 -17.11
CA PRO A 172 1.96 -2.90 -17.72
C PRO A 172 2.55 -4.32 -17.88
N GLY A 173 1.81 -5.34 -17.48
CA GLY A 173 2.23 -6.73 -17.61
C GLY A 173 3.16 -7.28 -16.53
N GLN A 174 3.53 -6.48 -15.52
CA GLN A 174 4.22 -6.99 -14.33
C GLN A 174 3.25 -7.56 -13.30
N ASN A 175 3.78 -8.41 -12.39
CA ASN A 175 3.01 -8.98 -11.29
C ASN A 175 2.36 -7.87 -10.47
N LEU A 176 1.06 -8.04 -10.18
CA LEU A 176 0.30 -7.09 -9.38
C LEU A 176 0.92 -6.96 -7.98
N ARG A 177 1.21 -5.73 -7.57
CA ARG A 177 1.77 -5.40 -6.25
C ARG A 177 0.85 -4.39 -5.58
N ARG A 178 0.64 -4.53 -4.28
CA ARG A 178 -0.06 -3.52 -3.48
C ARG A 178 0.87 -2.33 -3.25
N GLN A 179 0.33 -1.14 -3.20
CA GLN A 179 1.11 0.06 -2.93
C GLN A 179 0.53 0.80 -1.73
N ALA A 180 1.38 1.18 -0.80
CA ALA A 180 1.02 1.97 0.37
C ALA A 180 2.11 3.00 0.70
N LEU A 181 1.69 4.08 1.35
CA LEU A 181 2.54 5.16 1.82
C LEU A 181 2.21 5.44 3.28
N VAL A 182 3.24 5.58 4.12
CA VAL A 182 3.11 5.98 5.51
C VAL A 182 3.86 7.28 5.74
N LEU A 183 3.14 8.33 6.08
CA LEU A 183 3.68 9.65 6.45
C LEU A 183 3.71 9.78 7.96
N LEU A 184 4.86 10.10 8.53
CA LEU A 184 5.01 10.54 9.91
C LEU A 184 5.39 12.02 9.95
N SER A 185 4.60 12.85 10.63
CA SER A 185 4.90 14.26 10.88
C SER A 185 4.35 14.73 12.23
N ASP A 186 5.01 15.69 12.86
CA ASP A 186 4.53 16.39 14.06
C ASP A 186 4.06 17.82 13.77
N GLY A 187 4.30 18.30 12.55
CA GLY A 187 4.04 19.67 12.12
C GLY A 187 2.96 19.82 11.07
N ASP A 188 2.82 21.05 10.64
CA ASP A 188 2.02 21.46 9.50
C ASP A 188 2.95 21.71 8.30
N ASP A 189 2.39 21.65 7.10
CA ASP A 189 3.13 22.07 5.91
C ASP A 189 3.43 23.57 5.97
N THR A 190 4.70 23.93 5.81
CA THR A 190 5.15 25.32 5.95
C THR A 190 5.84 25.89 4.71
N THR A 191 6.39 25.01 3.84
CA THR A 191 7.26 25.42 2.73
C THR A 191 7.01 24.73 1.42
N SER A 192 5.96 23.91 1.31
CA SER A 192 5.64 23.26 0.03
C SER A 192 5.26 24.25 -1.06
N LEU A 193 5.77 24.00 -2.26
CA LEU A 193 5.37 24.70 -3.48
C LEU A 193 4.14 24.02 -4.15
N VAL A 194 3.96 22.73 -3.89
CA VAL A 194 2.81 21.95 -4.37
C VAL A 194 1.63 22.20 -3.43
N SER A 195 0.43 22.38 -4.00
CA SER A 195 -0.79 22.57 -3.23
C SER A 195 -1.34 21.21 -2.71
N TYR A 196 -2.19 21.29 -1.68
CA TYR A 196 -2.93 20.12 -1.20
C TYR A 196 -3.81 19.52 -2.30
N ASP A 197 -4.44 20.35 -3.13
CA ASP A 197 -5.33 19.90 -4.21
C ASP A 197 -4.55 19.11 -5.29
N ASP A 198 -3.32 19.53 -5.62
CA ASP A 198 -2.46 18.79 -6.55
C ASP A 198 -2.08 17.41 -5.99
N VAL A 199 -1.79 17.33 -4.68
CA VAL A 199 -1.52 16.06 -4.00
C VAL A 199 -2.75 15.16 -4.02
N MET A 200 -3.93 15.71 -3.72
CA MET A 200 -5.18 14.95 -3.71
C MET A 200 -5.55 14.43 -5.11
N GLU A 201 -5.40 15.26 -6.15
CA GLU A 201 -5.64 14.82 -7.54
C GLU A 201 -4.71 13.66 -7.89
N LEU A 202 -3.41 13.80 -7.60
CA LEU A 202 -2.42 12.74 -7.87
C LEU A 202 -2.70 11.47 -7.06
N ALA A 203 -3.10 11.58 -5.80
CA ALA A 203 -3.45 10.45 -4.95
C ALA A 203 -4.65 9.65 -5.49
N ARG A 204 -5.68 10.35 -5.97
CA ARG A 204 -6.84 9.75 -6.65
C ARG A 204 -6.47 8.99 -7.93
N GLN A 205 -5.46 9.47 -8.66
CA GLN A 205 -4.94 8.80 -9.86
C GLN A 205 -4.07 7.59 -9.51
N ALA A 206 -3.22 7.72 -8.49
CA ALA A 206 -2.18 6.74 -8.19
C ALA A 206 -2.72 5.41 -7.65
N GLY A 207 -3.85 5.41 -6.92
CA GLY A 207 -4.41 4.19 -6.31
C GLY A 207 -3.50 3.60 -5.23
N ILE A 208 -2.78 4.46 -4.51
CA ILE A 208 -1.88 4.13 -3.40
C ILE A 208 -2.61 4.41 -2.10
N SER A 209 -2.64 3.44 -1.18
CA SER A 209 -3.25 3.66 0.15
C SER A 209 -2.34 4.52 1.01
N ILE A 210 -2.84 5.65 1.50
CA ILE A 210 -2.06 6.60 2.29
C ILE A 210 -2.44 6.48 3.76
N TYR A 211 -1.43 6.23 4.60
CA TYR A 211 -1.52 6.24 6.05
C TYR A 211 -0.81 7.46 6.58
N THR A 212 -1.43 8.18 7.49
CA THR A 212 -0.83 9.36 8.12
C THR A 212 -0.71 9.16 9.62
N ILE A 213 0.43 9.52 10.18
CA ILE A 213 0.70 9.49 11.62
C ILE A 213 1.02 10.92 12.04
N LYS A 214 0.09 11.54 12.76
CA LYS A 214 0.30 12.85 13.38
C LYS A 214 0.86 12.64 14.78
N LEU A 215 2.08 13.10 15.01
CA LEU A 215 2.70 13.12 16.32
C LEU A 215 2.39 14.46 17.01
N ARG A 216 1.99 14.41 18.27
CA ARG A 216 1.72 15.63 19.02
C ARG A 216 2.99 16.46 19.19
N SER A 217 2.92 17.76 18.88
CA SER A 217 4.03 18.69 19.11
C SER A 217 4.12 19.08 20.58
N SER A 218 5.32 19.11 21.13
CA SER A 218 5.57 19.55 22.52
C SER A 218 5.37 21.07 22.74
N GLN A 219 5.33 21.83 21.65
CA GLN A 219 5.09 23.30 21.71
C GLN A 219 3.63 23.70 21.89
N PHE A 220 2.73 22.75 22.21
CA PHE A 220 1.28 22.95 22.19
C PHE A 220 0.71 23.89 23.28
N GLU A 221 1.50 24.32 24.26
CA GLU A 221 0.94 24.99 25.44
C GLU A 221 0.86 26.54 25.41
N SER A 222 1.54 27.22 24.50
CA SER A 222 1.69 28.67 24.62
C SER A 222 0.78 29.58 23.76
N ASP A 223 0.08 29.03 22.71
CA ASP A 223 -0.77 29.85 21.80
C ASP A 223 -2.04 29.12 21.34
N MET A 224 -2.91 28.79 22.28
CA MET A 224 -4.03 27.84 22.05
C MET A 224 -5.02 28.23 20.94
N ALA A 225 -5.38 29.47 20.75
CA ALA A 225 -6.50 29.86 19.86
C ALA A 225 -6.13 29.86 18.36
N ARG A 226 -4.95 30.40 17.99
CA ARG A 226 -4.51 30.45 16.58
C ARG A 226 -4.04 29.07 16.09
N ARG A 227 -3.37 28.30 16.97
CA ARG A 227 -2.86 26.97 16.66
C ARG A 227 -3.97 25.91 16.53
N ASN A 228 -5.05 26.02 17.32
CA ASN A 228 -6.19 25.11 17.20
C ASN A 228 -6.86 25.16 15.83
N ALA A 229 -6.99 26.34 15.20
CA ALA A 229 -7.59 26.48 13.88
C ALA A 229 -6.68 25.93 12.77
N GLN A 230 -5.36 26.19 12.85
CA GLN A 230 -4.39 25.71 11.86
C GLN A 230 -4.12 24.22 12.02
N ALA A 231 -3.91 23.75 13.26
CA ALA A 231 -3.76 22.33 13.56
C ALA A 231 -4.98 21.52 13.13
N SER A 232 -6.19 22.06 13.33
CA SER A 232 -7.43 21.43 12.87
C SER A 232 -7.48 21.31 11.34
N LYS A 233 -6.99 22.32 10.61
CA LYS A 233 -6.99 22.29 9.14
C LYS A 233 -6.03 21.26 8.57
N SER A 234 -4.78 21.21 9.05
CA SER A 234 -3.78 20.23 8.63
C SER A 234 -4.21 18.80 9.00
N GLU A 235 -4.73 18.62 10.20
CA GLU A 235 -5.25 17.33 10.66
C GLU A 235 -6.40 16.85 9.79
N TYR A 236 -7.34 17.75 9.46
CA TYR A 236 -8.44 17.44 8.56
C TYR A 236 -7.93 17.02 7.17
N ALA A 237 -6.99 17.79 6.59
CA ALA A 237 -6.41 17.49 5.29
C ALA A 237 -5.72 16.10 5.26
N MET A 238 -4.93 15.78 6.29
CA MET A 238 -4.28 14.47 6.38
C MET A 238 -5.28 13.33 6.56
N LYS A 239 -6.33 13.54 7.36
CA LYS A 239 -7.41 12.58 7.55
C LYS A 239 -8.20 12.35 6.27
N GLU A 240 -8.56 13.43 5.56
CA GLU A 240 -9.26 13.36 4.28
C GLU A 240 -8.43 12.61 3.24
N LEU A 241 -7.14 12.93 3.10
CA LEU A 241 -6.23 12.24 2.17
C LEU A 241 -6.16 10.74 2.45
N ALA A 242 -6.05 10.36 3.73
CA ALA A 242 -6.04 8.95 4.12
C ALA A 242 -7.37 8.27 3.78
N GLN A 243 -8.51 8.88 4.09
CA GLN A 243 -9.84 8.32 3.81
C GLN A 243 -10.10 8.17 2.30
N GLU A 244 -9.79 9.19 1.50
CA GLU A 244 -9.96 9.18 0.03
C GLU A 244 -9.18 8.05 -0.63
N THR A 245 -8.02 7.70 -0.07
CA THR A 245 -7.12 6.67 -0.61
C THR A 245 -7.32 5.28 0.00
N GLY A 246 -8.26 5.12 0.92
CA GLY A 246 -8.55 3.85 1.60
C GLY A 246 -7.58 3.49 2.73
N GLY A 247 -6.66 4.38 3.07
CA GLY A 247 -5.81 4.26 4.25
C GLY A 247 -6.47 4.80 5.52
N ARG A 248 -5.65 5.17 6.51
CA ARG A 248 -6.10 5.61 7.84
C ARG A 248 -5.19 6.68 8.42
N SER A 249 -5.76 7.63 9.15
CA SER A 249 -5.02 8.61 9.95
C SER A 249 -4.92 8.14 11.40
N PHE A 250 -3.72 8.23 11.97
CA PHE A 250 -3.41 7.90 13.35
C PHE A 250 -2.89 9.13 14.07
N HIS A 251 -3.18 9.20 15.37
CA HIS A 251 -2.66 10.20 16.27
C HIS A 251 -1.82 9.53 17.35
N ALA A 252 -0.54 9.87 17.42
CA ALA A 252 0.35 9.47 18.49
C ALA A 252 0.47 10.62 19.49
N LEU A 253 -0.01 10.42 20.72
CA LEU A 253 0.06 11.43 21.77
C LEU A 253 1.48 11.62 22.27
N GLN A 254 2.27 10.54 22.25
CA GLN A 254 3.67 10.52 22.62
C GLN A 254 4.49 9.79 21.55
N VAL A 255 5.76 10.15 21.41
CA VAL A 255 6.67 9.49 20.45
C VAL A 255 6.82 7.99 20.73
N ASN A 256 6.66 7.55 21.97
CA ASN A 256 6.71 6.13 22.35
C ASN A 256 5.53 5.32 21.82
N ASP A 257 4.40 5.97 21.47
CA ASP A 257 3.22 5.31 20.91
C ASP A 257 3.47 4.86 19.46
N LEU A 258 4.49 5.42 18.78
CA LEU A 258 4.76 5.16 17.36
C LEU A 258 4.95 3.67 17.04
N SER A 259 5.61 2.91 17.92
CA SER A 259 5.78 1.47 17.71
C SER A 259 4.44 0.73 17.62
N GLY A 260 3.47 1.10 18.48
CA GLY A 260 2.11 0.55 18.45
C GLY A 260 1.34 0.96 17.20
N VAL A 261 1.49 2.21 16.76
CA VAL A 261 0.87 2.72 15.54
C VAL A 261 1.42 1.99 14.31
N TYR A 262 2.73 1.88 14.17
CA TYR A 262 3.35 1.14 13.07
C TYR A 262 2.94 -0.34 13.05
N LYS A 263 2.85 -0.97 14.22
CA LYS A 263 2.36 -2.35 14.33
C LYS A 263 0.92 -2.46 13.83
N SER A 264 0.05 -1.51 14.19
CA SER A 264 -1.34 -1.48 13.71
C SER A 264 -1.42 -1.30 12.19
N ILE A 265 -0.60 -0.42 11.61
CA ILE A 265 -0.51 -0.26 10.15
C ILE A 265 -0.01 -1.55 9.49
N GLY A 266 1.01 -2.20 10.04
CA GLY A 266 1.54 -3.46 9.53
C GLY A 266 0.49 -4.57 9.52
N HIS A 267 -0.28 -4.72 10.61
CA HIS A 267 -1.38 -5.68 10.69
C HIS A 267 -2.48 -5.36 9.66
N GLU A 268 -2.83 -4.10 9.48
CA GLU A 268 -3.81 -3.69 8.48
C GLU A 268 -3.33 -4.01 7.06
N LEU A 269 -2.09 -3.64 6.73
CA LEU A 269 -1.49 -3.97 5.43
C LEU A 269 -1.42 -5.48 5.19
N ALA A 270 -1.17 -6.29 6.22
CA ALA A 270 -1.17 -7.75 6.13
C ALA A 270 -2.56 -8.36 5.97
N SER A 271 -3.63 -7.62 6.32
CA SER A 271 -5.02 -8.11 6.32
C SER A 271 -5.84 -7.61 5.14
N GLN A 272 -5.24 -6.90 4.18
CA GLN A 272 -5.92 -6.35 3.01
C GLN A 272 -6.27 -7.43 2.00
N TYR A 273 -7.48 -7.32 1.44
CA TYR A 273 -7.87 -8.01 0.21
C TYR A 273 -7.54 -7.13 -1.00
N ALA A 274 -7.00 -7.73 -2.05
CA ALA A 274 -6.82 -7.07 -3.33
C ALA A 274 -7.94 -7.52 -4.28
N ILE A 275 -8.73 -6.57 -4.79
CA ILE A 275 -9.86 -6.81 -5.68
C ILE A 275 -9.60 -6.03 -6.98
N GLY A 276 -9.83 -6.66 -8.11
CA GLY A 276 -9.75 -6.02 -9.41
C GLY A 276 -11.04 -6.20 -10.19
N TYR A 277 -11.47 -5.15 -10.89
CA TYR A 277 -12.59 -5.21 -11.83
C TYR A 277 -12.30 -4.39 -13.08
N MET A 278 -12.95 -4.74 -14.19
CA MET A 278 -12.93 -3.95 -15.42
C MET A 278 -14.17 -3.06 -15.43
N PRO A 279 -14.00 -1.71 -15.44
CA PRO A 279 -15.13 -0.80 -15.39
C PRO A 279 -16.10 -1.02 -16.55
N THR A 280 -17.39 -1.10 -16.26
CA THR A 280 -18.43 -1.08 -17.31
C THR A 280 -18.47 0.27 -18.02
N ASN A 281 -18.13 1.35 -17.32
CA ASN A 281 -17.95 2.67 -17.90
C ASN A 281 -16.51 2.86 -18.40
N GLN A 282 -16.27 2.60 -19.67
CA GLN A 282 -14.95 2.68 -20.32
C GLN A 282 -14.58 4.08 -20.83
N ARG A 283 -15.32 5.13 -20.46
CA ARG A 283 -15.01 6.48 -20.92
C ARG A 283 -13.69 6.97 -20.32
N ARG A 284 -12.79 7.43 -21.19
CA ARG A 284 -11.49 8.03 -20.81
C ARG A 284 -11.62 9.56 -20.78
N ASP A 285 -12.41 10.06 -19.86
CA ASP A 285 -12.83 11.45 -19.75
C ASP A 285 -12.17 12.21 -18.59
N GLY A 286 -11.35 11.53 -17.80
CA GLY A 286 -10.73 12.13 -16.61
C GLY A 286 -11.71 12.38 -15.46
N ALA A 287 -12.97 11.95 -15.58
CA ALA A 287 -13.96 12.19 -14.53
C ALA A 287 -13.71 11.29 -13.30
N TYR A 288 -14.11 11.81 -12.15
CA TYR A 288 -14.06 11.02 -10.90
C TYR A 288 -15.12 9.93 -10.92
N ARG A 289 -14.72 8.72 -10.61
CA ARG A 289 -15.58 7.53 -10.46
C ARG A 289 -15.63 7.14 -8.99
N ARG A 290 -16.82 7.18 -8.41
CA ARG A 290 -17.02 6.79 -7.01
C ARG A 290 -17.05 5.28 -6.89
N VAL A 291 -16.31 4.74 -5.92
CA VAL A 291 -16.28 3.29 -5.64
C VAL A 291 -16.93 3.04 -4.29
N ASN A 292 -17.77 2.01 -4.23
CA ASN A 292 -18.35 1.50 -2.99
C ASN A 292 -18.23 -0.04 -2.98
N VAL A 293 -17.73 -0.58 -1.88
CA VAL A 293 -17.65 -2.03 -1.66
C VAL A 293 -18.62 -2.41 -0.55
N ARG A 294 -19.34 -3.51 -0.71
CA ARG A 294 -20.21 -4.08 0.33
C ARG A 294 -19.82 -5.53 0.55
N ILE A 295 -20.00 -6.02 1.78
CA ILE A 295 -19.84 -7.42 2.11
C ILE A 295 -21.20 -8.08 2.05
N VAL A 296 -21.32 -9.12 1.23
CA VAL A 296 -22.50 -9.96 1.14
C VAL A 296 -22.41 -11.04 2.22
N ASP A 297 -23.56 -11.41 2.81
CA ASP A 297 -23.70 -12.49 3.82
C ASP A 297 -23.03 -12.25 5.18
N ARG A 298 -22.49 -11.04 5.44
CA ARG A 298 -21.97 -10.65 6.76
C ARG A 298 -22.38 -9.21 7.08
N ALA A 299 -23.57 -9.04 7.58
CA ALA A 299 -24.20 -7.72 7.80
C ALA A 299 -23.41 -6.76 8.70
N ASN A 300 -22.55 -7.28 9.59
CA ASN A 300 -21.76 -6.47 10.51
C ASN A 300 -20.32 -6.20 10.04
N ALA A 301 -19.90 -6.74 8.90
CA ALA A 301 -18.58 -6.51 8.36
C ALA A 301 -18.53 -5.18 7.59
N GLN A 302 -17.57 -4.33 7.96
CA GLN A 302 -17.41 -3.00 7.40
C GLN A 302 -16.17 -2.97 6.47
N PRO A 303 -16.37 -2.90 5.14
CA PRO A 303 -15.27 -2.76 4.22
C PRO A 303 -14.82 -1.30 4.14
N ARG A 304 -13.50 -1.11 4.01
CA ARG A 304 -12.87 0.19 3.73
C ARG A 304 -11.91 0.05 2.56
N THR A 305 -12.05 0.94 1.59
CA THR A 305 -11.21 1.07 0.41
C THR A 305 -11.17 2.54 -0.02
N ARG A 306 -10.46 2.87 -1.09
CA ARG A 306 -10.49 4.23 -1.65
C ARG A 306 -11.91 4.64 -2.02
N ALA A 307 -12.24 5.93 -1.84
CA ALA A 307 -13.57 6.48 -2.13
C ALA A 307 -13.89 6.50 -3.63
N GLY A 308 -12.86 6.53 -4.47
CA GLY A 308 -12.98 6.54 -5.92
C GLY A 308 -11.64 6.70 -6.62
N TYR A 309 -11.69 7.01 -7.90
CA TYR A 309 -10.50 7.26 -8.71
C TYR A 309 -10.83 8.20 -9.87
N LEU A 310 -9.80 8.81 -10.47
CA LEU A 310 -9.95 9.55 -11.71
C LEU A 310 -9.81 8.61 -12.90
N ALA A 311 -10.81 8.57 -13.78
CA ALA A 311 -10.74 7.81 -15.02
C ALA A 311 -9.54 8.29 -15.86
N PRO A 312 -8.89 7.42 -16.64
CA PRO A 312 -7.83 7.84 -17.54
C PRO A 312 -8.30 8.95 -18.48
N ARG A 313 -7.38 9.81 -18.90
CA ARG A 313 -7.61 10.75 -20.02
C ARG A 313 -7.10 10.13 -21.31
N LYS A 314 -7.71 10.53 -22.45
CA LYS A 314 -7.25 10.13 -23.79
C LYS A 314 -5.85 10.66 -24.03
#